data_0247f2ccb6902879e38f989c95085ecd
#
_entry.id   0247f2ccb6902879e38f989c95085ecd
#
_cell.length_a   1.000
_cell.length_b   1.000
_cell.length_c   1.000
_cell.angle_alpha   90.00
_cell.angle_beta   90.00
_cell.angle_gamma   90.00
#
_symmetry.space_group_name_H-M   'P 1'
#
loop_
_entity.id
_entity.type
_entity.pdbx_description
1 polymer ?
#
loop_
_entity_poly.entity_id
_entity_poly.type
_entity_poly.pdbx_seq_one_letter_code
_entity_poly.pdbx_strand_id
1 'polypeptide(L)'
;QHLLRWKRDYGSWQVEAGGQVMFIENHSRAGTGFVPVIPNYTETQAGIYGIGKYHLARGGVEAGLRLDMQETRASGYDWTGSLYGGTRKFNNVSYSLGGHHHFSDQWKLTTNFGLAWRAPHVYELYSNGNELGSGMFVKGDSTMHSERSYKWISSISYSNKVFSARMDGYLQWISGYIYDEPKKETITVISGVYPVFQYKQTPAFFRGMDFDFHFMPINSWDYHLIASFIRANEQTTGNYLPYIPSSRFSHDLSWLHETKSHSKLRLSIRHRFVAKQTRFDSNTDLIPYTPPAYHLLGFAASFECPVKYGYKLQFMIAADNILNKEYKEYTNRSRYYAHDMGSDVRCVVNWSF
;
A
#
# COMPACT_ATOMS: atom_id res chain seq x y z
N GLN A 1 21.57 -3.14 -9.06
CA GLN A 1 21.49 -2.01 -8.12
C GLN A 1 22.77 -1.91 -7.33
N HIS A 2 23.34 -0.70 -7.22
CA HIS A 2 24.51 -0.38 -6.42
C HIS A 2 24.16 0.76 -5.46
N LEU A 3 24.54 0.60 -4.21
CA LEU A 3 24.32 1.57 -3.13
C LEU A 3 25.64 1.84 -2.40
N LEU A 4 26.02 3.10 -2.30
CA LEU A 4 27.10 3.57 -1.44
C LEU A 4 26.48 4.38 -0.30
N ARG A 5 26.83 4.05 0.93
CA ARG A 5 26.32 4.74 2.12
C ARG A 5 27.48 5.02 3.09
N TRP A 6 27.53 6.24 3.55
CA TRP A 6 28.40 6.68 4.64
C TRP A 6 27.54 7.19 5.79
N LYS A 7 27.84 6.76 7.01
CA LYS A 7 27.15 7.16 8.23
C LYS A 7 28.16 7.46 9.32
N ARG A 8 27.94 8.56 10.07
CA ARG A 8 28.77 8.94 11.19
C ARG A 8 27.96 9.62 12.30
N ASP A 9 28.33 9.31 13.52
CA ASP A 9 27.75 9.87 14.73
C ASP A 9 28.74 10.89 15.35
N TYR A 10 28.24 12.06 15.72
CA TYR A 10 28.97 13.17 16.34
C TYR A 10 28.22 13.64 17.59
N GLY A 11 28.35 12.92 18.71
CA GLY A 11 27.61 13.23 19.93
C GLY A 11 26.10 13.16 19.71
N SER A 12 25.41 14.29 19.80
CA SER A 12 23.96 14.37 19.57
C SER A 12 23.56 14.39 18.08
N TRP A 13 24.54 14.52 17.17
CA TRP A 13 24.28 14.51 15.73
C TRP A 13 24.58 13.16 15.12
N GLN A 14 23.72 12.73 14.22
CA GLN A 14 23.98 11.63 13.31
C GLN A 14 23.82 12.14 11.87
N VAL A 15 24.82 11.89 11.05
CA VAL A 15 24.83 12.29 9.64
C VAL A 15 24.96 11.06 8.77
N GLU A 16 24.14 10.99 7.73
CA GLU A 16 24.20 9.96 6.71
C GLU A 16 24.18 10.61 5.33
N ALA A 17 25.04 10.12 4.41
CA ALA A 17 25.04 10.52 3.02
C ALA A 17 25.26 9.30 2.14
N GLY A 18 24.71 9.33 0.94
CA GLY A 18 24.88 8.19 0.04
C GLY A 18 24.50 8.49 -1.40
N GLY A 19 24.78 7.50 -2.23
CA GLY A 19 24.40 7.50 -3.64
C GLY A 19 23.92 6.12 -4.08
N GLN A 20 23.02 6.11 -5.03
CA GLN A 20 22.42 4.89 -5.58
C GLN A 20 22.40 4.95 -7.09
N VAL A 21 22.70 3.83 -7.74
CA VAL A 21 22.48 3.63 -9.18
C VAL A 21 21.72 2.32 -9.36
N MET A 22 20.70 2.34 -10.22
CA MET A 22 19.91 1.16 -10.56
C MET A 22 19.72 1.08 -12.07
N PHE A 23 19.82 -0.12 -12.60
CA PHE A 23 19.53 -0.46 -13.98
C PHE A 23 18.43 -1.52 -13.99
N ILE A 24 17.42 -1.28 -14.82
CA ILE A 24 16.30 -2.21 -15.03
C ILE A 24 16.22 -2.47 -16.52
N GLU A 25 16.01 -3.71 -16.89
CA GLU A 25 15.79 -4.14 -18.25
C GLU A 25 14.59 -5.09 -18.28
N ASN A 26 13.66 -4.85 -19.20
CA ASN A 26 12.49 -5.70 -19.41
C ASN A 26 12.37 -6.06 -20.88
N HIS A 27 12.39 -7.35 -21.15
CA HIS A 27 12.21 -7.92 -22.48
C HIS A 27 11.06 -8.90 -22.49
N SER A 28 10.09 -8.65 -23.34
CA SER A 28 9.06 -9.62 -23.69
C SER A 28 9.64 -10.63 -24.68
N ARG A 29 9.61 -11.92 -24.31
CA ARG A 29 10.11 -12.98 -25.17
C ARG A 29 9.11 -13.27 -26.28
N ALA A 30 9.60 -13.38 -27.52
CA ALA A 30 8.82 -13.85 -28.65
C ALA A 30 8.36 -15.32 -28.45
N GLY A 31 7.26 -15.71 -29.11
CA GLY A 31 6.79 -17.11 -29.15
C GLY A 31 5.60 -17.45 -28.24
N THR A 32 5.09 -16.50 -27.47
CA THR A 32 3.87 -16.70 -26.66
C THR A 32 2.57 -16.56 -27.47
N GLY A 33 2.64 -15.99 -28.67
CA GLY A 33 1.46 -15.67 -29.51
C GLY A 33 0.65 -14.47 -29.03
N PHE A 34 1.06 -13.82 -27.93
CA PHE A 34 0.40 -12.63 -27.40
C PHE A 34 1.26 -11.39 -27.61
N VAL A 35 0.62 -10.30 -28.01
CA VAL A 35 1.27 -8.98 -28.06
C VAL A 35 1.40 -8.47 -26.63
N PRO A 36 2.61 -8.06 -26.20
CA PRO A 36 2.81 -7.51 -24.86
C PRO A 36 1.99 -6.23 -24.65
N VAL A 37 1.44 -6.07 -23.44
CA VAL A 37 0.68 -4.85 -23.07
C VAL A 37 1.56 -3.61 -23.02
N ILE A 38 2.87 -3.80 -22.78
CA ILE A 38 3.87 -2.73 -22.73
C ILE A 38 5.05 -3.04 -23.66
N PRO A 39 5.74 -2.02 -24.19
CA PRO A 39 6.95 -2.21 -24.97
C PRO A 39 8.10 -2.74 -24.11
N ASN A 40 9.13 -3.31 -24.74
CA ASN A 40 10.41 -3.55 -24.09
C ASN A 40 11.01 -2.23 -23.62
N TYR A 41 11.69 -2.24 -22.48
CA TYR A 41 12.28 -1.02 -21.97
C TYR A 41 13.56 -1.26 -21.16
N THR A 42 14.37 -0.23 -21.12
CA THR A 42 15.48 -0.08 -20.18
C THR A 42 15.26 1.15 -19.32
N GLU A 43 15.65 1.08 -18.07
CA GLU A 43 15.55 2.19 -17.13
C GLU A 43 16.85 2.33 -16.34
N THR A 44 17.35 3.54 -16.27
CA THR A 44 18.51 3.92 -15.48
C THR A 44 18.06 4.95 -14.45
N GLN A 45 18.33 4.67 -13.19
CA GLN A 45 18.10 5.60 -12.09
C GLN A 45 19.40 5.89 -11.38
N ALA A 46 19.63 7.16 -11.02
CA ALA A 46 20.73 7.59 -10.17
C ALA A 46 20.22 8.63 -9.18
N GLY A 47 20.72 8.58 -7.95
CA GLY A 47 20.36 9.53 -6.92
C GLY A 47 21.42 9.68 -5.86
N ILE A 48 21.49 10.88 -5.27
CA ILE A 48 22.35 11.19 -4.11
C ILE A 48 21.48 11.75 -2.99
N TYR A 49 21.83 11.48 -1.76
CA TYR A 49 21.07 11.95 -0.61
C TYR A 49 21.96 12.30 0.59
N GLY A 50 21.41 13.15 1.46
CA GLY A 50 21.95 13.45 2.78
C GLY A 50 20.83 13.48 3.81
N ILE A 51 21.10 12.98 5.01
CA ILE A 51 20.19 12.95 6.15
C ILE A 51 20.96 13.41 7.38
N GLY A 52 20.38 14.36 8.11
CA GLY A 52 20.87 14.80 9.43
C GLY A 52 19.82 14.50 10.49
N LYS A 53 20.26 13.93 11.62
CA LYS A 53 19.44 13.71 12.82
C LYS A 53 20.07 14.39 14.00
N TYR A 54 19.28 15.03 14.82
CA TYR A 54 19.71 15.64 16.08
C TYR A 54 18.90 15.05 17.23
N HIS A 55 19.60 14.45 18.19
CA HIS A 55 19.03 13.81 19.37
C HIS A 55 18.90 14.83 20.50
N LEU A 56 17.68 14.98 21.01
CA LEU A 56 17.32 15.78 22.19
C LEU A 56 17.11 14.83 23.38
N ALA A 57 17.15 15.33 24.62
CA ALA A 57 16.97 14.54 25.81
C ALA A 57 15.64 13.75 25.85
N ARG A 58 14.56 14.32 25.28
CA ARG A 58 13.23 13.69 25.22
C ARG A 58 12.68 13.65 23.79
N GLY A 59 13.54 13.56 22.78
CA GLY A 59 13.08 13.52 21.41
C GLY A 59 14.20 13.65 20.39
N GLY A 60 13.84 14.14 19.19
CA GLY A 60 14.80 14.38 18.13
C GLY A 60 14.14 15.03 16.94
N VAL A 61 14.98 15.62 16.10
CA VAL A 61 14.59 16.17 14.80
C VAL A 61 15.43 15.52 13.70
N GLU A 62 14.85 15.39 12.52
CA GLU A 62 15.48 14.78 11.37
C GLU A 62 15.15 15.59 10.13
N ALA A 63 16.14 15.84 9.29
CA ALA A 63 15.96 16.45 7.97
C ALA A 63 16.72 15.64 6.92
N GLY A 64 16.12 15.49 5.75
CA GLY A 64 16.72 14.79 4.62
C GLY A 64 16.46 15.50 3.30
N LEU A 65 17.41 15.40 2.40
CA LEU A 65 17.36 15.89 1.02
C LEU A 65 17.88 14.80 0.08
N ARG A 66 17.20 14.62 -1.05
CA ARG A 66 17.61 13.68 -2.10
C ARG A 66 17.37 14.29 -3.47
N LEU A 67 18.34 14.12 -4.35
CA LEU A 67 18.29 14.47 -5.76
C LEU A 67 18.31 13.20 -6.58
N ASP A 68 17.39 13.06 -7.51
CA ASP A 68 17.23 11.88 -8.35
C ASP A 68 17.10 12.23 -9.82
N MET A 69 17.66 11.38 -10.66
CA MET A 69 17.43 11.34 -12.10
C MET A 69 17.02 9.95 -12.53
N GLN A 70 16.10 9.89 -13.47
CA GLN A 70 15.66 8.64 -14.10
C GLN A 70 15.54 8.86 -15.60
N GLU A 71 16.07 7.94 -16.38
CA GLU A 71 15.87 7.85 -17.82
C GLU A 71 15.26 6.49 -18.15
N THR A 72 14.13 6.52 -18.85
CA THR A 72 13.43 5.34 -19.36
C THR A 72 13.39 5.38 -20.86
N ARG A 73 13.83 4.32 -21.53
CA ARG A 73 13.78 4.13 -22.97
C ARG A 73 12.93 2.91 -23.26
N ALA A 74 11.84 3.11 -24.01
CA ALA A 74 10.88 2.08 -24.35
C ALA A 74 10.71 1.99 -25.86
N SER A 75 10.59 0.77 -26.39
CA SER A 75 10.33 0.52 -27.81
C SER A 75 9.69 -0.85 -28.01
N GLY A 76 8.64 -0.93 -28.82
CA GLY A 76 7.93 -2.16 -29.13
C GLY A 76 6.85 -1.95 -30.16
N TYR A 77 6.15 -3.02 -30.51
CA TYR A 77 5.00 -2.98 -31.42
C TYR A 77 3.73 -3.24 -30.61
N ASP A 78 2.69 -2.46 -30.88
CA ASP A 78 1.39 -2.64 -30.28
C ASP A 78 0.58 -3.74 -31.00
N TRP A 79 -0.65 -3.98 -30.53
CA TRP A 79 -1.55 -4.98 -31.08
C TRP A 79 -2.00 -4.71 -32.53
N THR A 80 -1.79 -3.49 -33.05
CA THR A 80 -2.03 -3.13 -34.46
C THR A 80 -0.79 -3.32 -35.32
N GLY A 81 0.36 -3.68 -34.74
CA GLY A 81 1.65 -3.76 -35.41
C GLY A 81 2.36 -2.41 -35.55
N SER A 82 1.86 -1.36 -34.92
CA SER A 82 2.48 -0.03 -34.95
C SER A 82 3.60 0.08 -33.94
N LEU A 83 4.73 0.67 -34.33
CA LEU A 83 5.85 0.96 -33.44
C LEU A 83 5.46 2.05 -32.45
N TYR A 84 5.69 1.81 -31.18
CA TYR A 84 5.40 2.77 -30.10
C TYR A 84 6.47 2.74 -29.01
N GLY A 85 6.48 3.77 -28.16
CA GLY A 85 7.47 3.94 -27.10
C GLY A 85 8.09 5.34 -27.13
N GLY A 86 9.29 5.45 -26.60
CA GLY A 86 10.04 6.72 -26.57
C GLY A 86 11.03 6.78 -25.43
N THR A 87 11.74 7.91 -25.33
CA THR A 87 12.67 8.21 -24.24
C THR A 87 12.07 9.26 -23.33
N ARG A 88 12.02 8.96 -22.02
CA ARG A 88 11.53 9.89 -20.99
C ARG A 88 12.62 10.11 -19.94
N LYS A 89 12.78 11.38 -19.53
CA LYS A 89 13.75 11.79 -18.51
C LYS A 89 13.03 12.53 -17.41
N PHE A 90 13.35 12.17 -16.17
CA PHE A 90 12.74 12.73 -14.95
C PHE A 90 13.86 13.16 -14.00
N ASN A 91 13.87 14.43 -13.63
CA ASN A 91 14.77 14.98 -12.62
C ASN A 91 13.93 15.55 -11.49
N ASN A 92 14.18 15.12 -10.28
CA ASN A 92 13.35 15.49 -9.15
C ASN A 92 14.15 15.61 -7.86
N VAL A 93 13.53 16.30 -6.93
CA VAL A 93 14.03 16.51 -5.57
C VAL A 93 13.02 15.90 -4.60
N SER A 94 13.50 15.23 -3.57
CA SER A 94 12.73 14.84 -2.39
C SER A 94 13.35 15.45 -1.16
N TYR A 95 12.51 15.83 -0.21
CA TYR A 95 12.97 16.28 1.11
C TYR A 95 12.01 15.85 2.20
N SER A 96 12.51 15.77 3.41
CA SER A 96 11.70 15.53 4.61
C SER A 96 12.23 16.34 5.78
N LEU A 97 11.30 16.76 6.63
CA LEU A 97 11.57 17.35 7.93
C LEU A 97 10.63 16.69 8.94
N GLY A 98 11.20 16.08 9.95
CA GLY A 98 10.43 15.37 10.96
C GLY A 98 11.00 15.55 12.35
N GLY A 99 10.18 15.18 13.33
CA GLY A 99 10.60 15.18 14.71
C GLY A 99 9.67 14.36 15.57
N HIS A 100 10.17 14.02 16.75
CA HIS A 100 9.38 13.38 17.78
C HIS A 100 9.73 13.96 19.15
N HIS A 101 8.75 13.93 20.04
CA HIS A 101 8.91 14.40 21.41
C HIS A 101 8.14 13.50 22.39
N HIS A 102 8.79 13.12 23.47
CA HIS A 102 8.17 12.42 24.59
C HIS A 102 7.75 13.44 25.68
N PHE A 103 6.46 13.70 25.78
CA PHE A 103 5.92 14.57 26.85
C PHE A 103 6.05 13.89 28.22
N SER A 104 5.94 12.57 28.25
CA SER A 104 6.20 11.69 29.39
C SER A 104 6.71 10.35 28.89
N ASP A 105 6.97 9.39 29.79
CA ASP A 105 7.33 8.01 29.42
C ASP A 105 6.19 7.29 28.69
N GLN A 106 4.97 7.79 28.79
CA GLN A 106 3.76 7.21 28.21
C GLN A 106 3.35 7.92 26.90
N TRP A 107 3.52 9.24 26.82
CA TRP A 107 3.04 10.04 25.70
C TRP A 107 4.14 10.43 24.74
N LYS A 108 3.92 10.14 23.46
CA LYS A 108 4.82 10.52 22.36
C LYS A 108 4.05 11.18 21.24
N LEU A 109 4.58 12.30 20.74
CA LEU A 109 4.18 12.91 19.46
C LEU A 109 5.27 12.70 18.44
N THR A 110 4.88 12.35 17.25
CA THR A 110 5.77 12.31 16.07
C THR A 110 5.11 13.10 14.95
N THR A 111 5.86 13.92 14.26
CA THR A 111 5.36 14.63 13.07
C THR A 111 6.40 14.62 11.96
N ASN A 112 5.95 14.55 10.73
CA ASN A 112 6.80 14.60 9.56
C ASN A 112 6.09 15.36 8.44
N PHE A 113 6.83 16.21 7.75
CA PHE A 113 6.44 16.85 6.52
C PHE A 113 7.48 16.55 5.45
N GLY A 114 7.05 16.23 4.23
CA GLY A 114 8.00 15.94 3.17
C GLY A 114 7.39 16.02 1.77
N LEU A 115 8.28 16.12 0.81
CA LEU A 115 8.04 15.96 -0.62
C LEU A 115 8.68 14.63 -1.07
N ALA A 116 7.88 13.76 -1.62
CA ALA A 116 8.31 12.58 -2.36
C ALA A 116 7.86 12.70 -3.82
N TRP A 117 8.54 11.99 -4.70
CA TRP A 117 8.17 11.92 -6.11
C TRP A 117 8.26 10.49 -6.62
N ARG A 118 7.59 10.23 -7.74
CA ARG A 118 7.84 9.06 -8.57
C ARG A 118 7.70 9.41 -10.05
N ALA A 119 8.50 8.78 -10.90
CA ALA A 119 8.25 8.80 -12.34
C ALA A 119 7.02 7.95 -12.66
N PRO A 120 6.27 8.26 -13.72
CA PRO A 120 5.29 7.34 -14.27
C PRO A 120 5.98 6.04 -14.71
N HIS A 121 5.39 4.90 -14.40
CA HIS A 121 5.87 3.61 -14.84
C HIS A 121 5.64 3.41 -16.35
N VAL A 122 6.43 2.56 -17.00
CA VAL A 122 6.27 2.23 -18.44
C VAL A 122 4.85 1.74 -18.75
N TYR A 123 4.23 1.04 -17.81
CA TYR A 123 2.84 0.60 -17.90
C TYR A 123 1.86 1.78 -17.95
N GLU A 124 2.08 2.81 -17.13
CA GLU A 124 1.24 4.02 -17.10
C GLU A 124 1.44 4.90 -18.34
N LEU A 125 2.67 4.91 -18.91
CA LEU A 125 3.00 5.69 -20.08
C LEU A 125 2.57 5.03 -21.40
N TYR A 126 2.77 3.71 -21.50
CA TYR A 126 2.78 3.04 -22.81
C TYR A 126 1.90 1.79 -22.89
N SER A 127 1.11 1.44 -21.86
CA SER A 127 0.20 0.31 -22.00
C SER A 127 -0.76 0.55 -23.18
N ASN A 128 -0.90 -0.45 -24.04
CA ASN A 128 -1.85 -0.45 -25.15
C ASN A 128 -2.22 -1.90 -25.51
N GLY A 129 -2.98 -2.53 -24.63
CA GLY A 129 -3.28 -3.94 -24.82
C GLY A 129 -4.23 -4.52 -23.79
N ASN A 130 -4.50 -5.80 -23.98
CA ASN A 130 -5.41 -6.56 -23.18
C ASN A 130 -4.73 -7.18 -21.96
N GLU A 131 -5.15 -6.79 -20.78
CA GLU A 131 -4.74 -7.39 -19.50
C GLU A 131 -5.66 -8.58 -19.18
N LEU A 132 -5.26 -9.78 -19.56
CA LEU A 132 -6.08 -10.98 -19.46
C LEU A 132 -6.50 -11.30 -18.02
N GLY A 133 -5.64 -11.04 -17.05
CA GLY A 133 -5.90 -11.33 -15.63
C GLY A 133 -7.01 -10.47 -15.02
N SER A 134 -7.21 -9.25 -15.51
CA SER A 134 -8.24 -8.32 -15.05
C SER A 134 -9.45 -8.23 -15.98
N GLY A 135 -9.35 -8.79 -17.19
CA GLY A 135 -10.41 -8.70 -18.20
C GLY A 135 -10.62 -7.28 -18.72
N MET A 136 -9.56 -6.50 -18.88
CA MET A 136 -9.59 -5.09 -19.26
C MET A 136 -8.64 -4.81 -20.41
N PHE A 137 -8.96 -3.81 -21.25
CA PHE A 137 -8.03 -3.23 -22.20
C PHE A 137 -7.48 -1.93 -21.61
N VAL A 138 -6.16 -1.85 -21.44
CA VAL A 138 -5.50 -0.73 -20.76
C VAL A 138 -4.76 0.14 -21.77
N LYS A 139 -4.96 1.46 -21.65
CA LYS A 139 -4.26 2.49 -22.41
C LYS A 139 -3.45 3.38 -21.48
N GLY A 140 -2.18 3.57 -21.80
CA GLY A 140 -1.28 4.51 -21.13
C GLY A 140 -1.43 5.93 -21.70
N ASP A 141 -0.71 6.87 -21.07
CA ASP A 141 -0.56 8.24 -21.56
C ASP A 141 0.92 8.66 -21.49
N SER A 142 1.56 8.71 -22.64
CA SER A 142 2.98 9.05 -22.78
C SER A 142 3.32 10.51 -22.43
N THR A 143 2.33 11.37 -22.22
CA THR A 143 2.53 12.79 -21.88
C THR A 143 2.70 13.04 -20.39
N MET A 144 2.46 12.05 -19.54
CA MET A 144 2.53 12.17 -18.07
C MET A 144 3.88 12.67 -17.58
N HIS A 145 3.85 13.43 -16.49
CA HIS A 145 5.00 13.95 -15.78
C HIS A 145 5.19 13.23 -14.44
N SER A 146 6.32 13.52 -13.75
CA SER A 146 6.53 13.01 -12.39
C SER A 146 5.38 13.36 -11.46
N GLU A 147 4.87 12.37 -10.75
CA GLU A 147 3.98 12.57 -9.61
C GLU A 147 4.78 13.14 -8.42
N ARG A 148 4.31 14.20 -7.80
CA ARG A 148 4.93 14.83 -6.63
C ARG A 148 3.93 14.91 -5.49
N SER A 149 4.32 14.38 -4.35
CA SER A 149 3.47 14.26 -3.16
C SER A 149 4.04 15.04 -2.00
N TYR A 150 3.36 16.10 -1.59
CA TYR A 150 3.59 16.83 -0.35
C TYR A 150 2.71 16.17 0.73
N LYS A 151 3.33 15.58 1.73
CA LYS A 151 2.60 14.90 2.81
C LYS A 151 3.01 15.44 4.17
N TRP A 152 2.01 15.77 4.97
CA TRP A 152 2.15 16.00 6.39
C TRP A 152 1.45 14.89 7.14
N ILE A 153 2.14 14.25 8.06
CA ILE A 153 1.62 13.21 8.94
C ILE A 153 2.01 13.52 10.38
N SER A 154 1.06 13.37 11.30
CA SER A 154 1.31 13.48 12.74
C SER A 154 0.68 12.30 13.46
N SER A 155 1.43 11.73 14.40
CA SER A 155 1.06 10.57 15.21
C SER A 155 1.14 10.96 16.68
N ILE A 156 0.06 10.76 17.42
CA ILE A 156 0.08 10.79 18.87
C ILE A 156 -0.07 9.36 19.38
N SER A 157 0.78 8.97 20.31
CA SER A 157 0.71 7.64 20.92
C SER A 157 0.79 7.72 22.44
N TYR A 158 0.04 6.86 23.06
CA TYR A 158 0.04 6.61 24.49
C TYR A 158 0.29 5.11 24.74
N SER A 159 1.11 4.78 25.73
CA SER A 159 1.34 3.39 26.11
C SER A 159 1.58 3.26 27.59
N ASN A 160 0.92 2.28 28.20
CA ASN A 160 1.18 1.81 29.56
C ASN A 160 1.12 0.28 29.61
N LYS A 161 1.11 -0.32 30.81
CA LYS A 161 1.12 -1.78 30.97
C LYS A 161 -0.20 -2.47 30.57
N VAL A 162 -1.30 -1.72 30.50
CA VAL A 162 -2.65 -2.26 30.28
C VAL A 162 -3.16 -1.95 28.88
N PHE A 163 -2.87 -0.77 28.37
CA PHE A 163 -3.28 -0.42 27.02
C PHE A 163 -2.26 0.47 26.30
N SER A 164 -2.30 0.43 24.99
CA SER A 164 -1.66 1.38 24.11
C SER A 164 -2.64 1.88 23.07
N ALA A 165 -2.50 3.14 22.70
CA ALA A 165 -3.29 3.78 21.65
C ALA A 165 -2.38 4.62 20.76
N ARG A 166 -2.61 4.56 19.47
CA ARG A 166 -1.96 5.42 18.47
C ARG A 166 -3.00 5.97 17.52
N MET A 167 -2.90 7.25 17.24
CA MET A 167 -3.70 7.93 16.24
C MET A 167 -2.77 8.65 15.28
N ASP A 168 -2.90 8.32 13.99
CA ASP A 168 -2.18 8.95 12.89
C ASP A 168 -3.15 9.80 12.08
N GLY A 169 -2.87 11.08 11.93
CA GLY A 169 -3.59 11.98 11.03
C GLY A 169 -2.69 12.45 9.90
N TYR A 170 -3.21 12.52 8.66
CA TYR A 170 -2.42 12.98 7.53
C TYR A 170 -3.19 13.83 6.52
N LEU A 171 -2.45 14.73 5.91
CA LEU A 171 -2.85 15.53 4.76
C LEU A 171 -1.81 15.32 3.65
N GLN A 172 -2.26 15.13 2.41
CA GLN A 172 -1.37 14.86 1.30
C GLN A 172 -1.89 15.53 0.03
N TRP A 173 -1.08 16.40 -0.54
CA TRP A 173 -1.32 17.05 -1.81
C TRP A 173 -0.44 16.42 -2.87
N ILE A 174 -1.05 15.92 -3.93
CA ILE A 174 -0.34 15.24 -5.00
C ILE A 174 -0.52 16.04 -6.29
N SER A 175 0.59 16.57 -6.77
CA SER A 175 0.63 17.15 -8.10
C SER A 175 0.83 16.03 -9.11
N GLY A 176 -0.16 15.83 -9.96
CA GLY A 176 -0.10 14.79 -10.98
C GLY A 176 -0.32 13.37 -10.43
N TYR A 177 -1.32 13.15 -9.61
CA TYR A 177 -1.75 11.81 -9.17
C TYR A 177 -2.14 10.96 -10.38
N ILE A 178 -1.52 9.80 -10.52
CA ILE A 178 -1.73 8.89 -11.64
C ILE A 178 -2.69 7.79 -11.20
N TYR A 179 -3.76 7.61 -11.98
CA TYR A 179 -4.74 6.54 -11.81
C TYR A 179 -5.30 6.14 -13.18
N ASP A 180 -5.90 4.98 -13.27
CA ASP A 180 -6.65 4.56 -14.44
C ASP A 180 -8.15 4.72 -14.21
N GLU A 181 -8.83 5.15 -15.25
CA GLU A 181 -10.26 5.42 -15.24
C GLU A 181 -10.94 4.58 -16.33
N PRO A 182 -12.03 3.88 -15.99
CA PRO A 182 -12.82 3.20 -17.00
C PRO A 182 -13.44 4.20 -17.96
N LYS A 183 -13.37 3.90 -19.25
CA LYS A 183 -14.07 4.61 -20.30
C LYS A 183 -15.42 3.94 -20.56
N LYS A 184 -16.39 4.71 -21.03
CA LYS A 184 -17.69 4.18 -21.49
C LYS A 184 -17.59 3.57 -22.90
N GLU A 185 -16.47 2.93 -23.22
CA GLU A 185 -16.18 2.28 -24.50
C GLU A 185 -15.63 0.88 -24.27
N THR A 186 -15.82 0.03 -25.27
CA THR A 186 -15.24 -1.31 -25.31
C THR A 186 -14.37 -1.45 -26.54
N ILE A 187 -13.40 -2.33 -26.45
CA ILE A 187 -12.56 -2.75 -27.60
C ILE A 187 -12.81 -4.23 -27.85
N THR A 188 -12.98 -4.58 -29.14
CA THR A 188 -13.05 -5.97 -29.60
C THR A 188 -11.69 -6.37 -30.13
N VAL A 189 -11.12 -7.40 -29.53
CA VAL A 189 -9.88 -8.07 -29.97
C VAL A 189 -10.17 -9.56 -30.20
N ILE A 190 -9.21 -10.30 -30.75
CA ILE A 190 -9.39 -11.74 -31.06
C ILE A 190 -9.85 -12.54 -29.84
N SER A 191 -9.40 -12.19 -28.64
CA SER A 191 -9.73 -12.89 -27.38
C SER A 191 -11.06 -12.49 -26.75
N GLY A 192 -11.76 -11.47 -27.27
CA GLY A 192 -13.05 -11.03 -26.73
C GLY A 192 -13.29 -9.52 -26.78
N VAL A 193 -14.34 -9.09 -26.08
CA VAL A 193 -14.71 -7.67 -25.91
C VAL A 193 -14.36 -7.24 -24.49
N TYR A 194 -13.60 -6.16 -24.37
CA TYR A 194 -13.07 -5.69 -23.10
C TYR A 194 -13.41 -4.22 -22.85
N PRO A 195 -13.77 -3.85 -21.61
CA PRO A 195 -13.88 -2.45 -21.22
C PRO A 195 -12.51 -1.77 -21.26
N VAL A 196 -12.48 -0.51 -21.72
CA VAL A 196 -11.25 0.28 -21.82
C VAL A 196 -10.99 1.04 -20.52
N PHE A 197 -9.77 0.95 -20.02
CA PHE A 197 -9.24 1.75 -18.93
C PHE A 197 -8.12 2.64 -19.45
N GLN A 198 -8.22 3.93 -19.17
CA GLN A 198 -7.24 4.93 -19.61
C GLN A 198 -6.52 5.51 -18.41
N TYR A 199 -5.19 5.43 -18.41
CA TYR A 199 -4.39 6.15 -17.42
C TYR A 199 -4.56 7.65 -17.57
N LYS A 200 -4.70 8.32 -16.44
CA LYS A 200 -4.87 9.76 -16.32
C LYS A 200 -3.98 10.33 -15.23
N GLN A 201 -3.72 11.62 -15.31
CA GLN A 201 -2.98 12.36 -14.32
C GLN A 201 -3.77 13.60 -13.90
N THR A 202 -3.97 13.79 -12.57
CA THR A 202 -4.73 14.91 -12.01
C THR A 202 -4.13 15.41 -10.70
N PRO A 203 -4.26 16.71 -10.35
CA PRO A 203 -3.93 17.15 -9.00
C PRO A 203 -4.95 16.60 -8.00
N ALA A 204 -4.47 15.98 -6.93
CA ALA A 204 -5.28 15.29 -5.95
C ALA A 204 -4.99 15.73 -4.52
N PHE A 205 -6.02 15.67 -3.67
CA PHE A 205 -5.89 15.93 -2.23
C PHE A 205 -6.42 14.74 -1.44
N PHE A 206 -5.54 14.17 -0.63
CA PHE A 206 -5.85 13.07 0.29
C PHE A 206 -5.81 13.56 1.72
N ARG A 207 -6.73 13.06 2.55
CA ARG A 207 -6.74 13.25 3.99
C ARG A 207 -7.27 12.00 4.66
N GLY A 208 -6.69 11.65 5.77
CA GLY A 208 -7.10 10.44 6.46
C GLY A 208 -6.66 10.43 7.91
N MET A 209 -7.18 9.43 8.60
CA MET A 209 -6.89 9.15 10.00
C MET A 209 -6.91 7.65 10.20
N ASP A 210 -5.88 7.13 10.85
CA ASP A 210 -5.79 5.75 11.30
C ASP A 210 -5.73 5.71 12.82
N PHE A 211 -6.37 4.71 13.41
CA PHE A 211 -6.43 4.49 14.84
C PHE A 211 -6.06 3.04 15.14
N ASP A 212 -5.15 2.84 16.07
CA ASP A 212 -4.68 1.55 16.54
C ASP A 212 -4.78 1.54 18.08
N PHE A 213 -5.49 0.57 18.64
CA PHE A 213 -5.73 0.47 20.07
C PHE A 213 -5.59 -0.98 20.54
N HIS A 214 -4.69 -1.20 21.47
CA HIS A 214 -4.49 -2.45 22.18
C HIS A 214 -4.90 -2.33 23.63
N PHE A 215 -5.61 -3.34 24.13
CA PHE A 215 -6.04 -3.42 25.51
C PHE A 215 -5.79 -4.81 26.09
N MET A 216 -4.92 -4.90 27.08
CA MET A 216 -4.50 -6.13 27.77
C MET A 216 -4.77 -5.98 29.27
N PRO A 217 -6.03 -6.14 29.73
CA PRO A 217 -6.39 -5.96 31.16
C PRO A 217 -5.69 -6.96 32.05
N ILE A 218 -5.43 -8.15 31.54
CA ILE A 218 -4.64 -9.22 32.15
C ILE A 218 -3.86 -9.96 31.08
N ASN A 219 -2.79 -10.66 31.45
CA ASN A 219 -1.89 -11.32 30.51
C ASN A 219 -2.55 -12.37 29.60
N SER A 220 -3.76 -12.83 29.95
CA SER A 220 -4.50 -13.83 29.19
C SER A 220 -5.41 -13.24 28.13
N TRP A 221 -5.72 -11.96 28.13
CA TRP A 221 -6.64 -11.33 27.20
C TRP A 221 -5.98 -10.18 26.46
N ASP A 222 -6.13 -10.19 25.16
CA ASP A 222 -5.64 -9.14 24.27
C ASP A 222 -6.78 -8.74 23.32
N TYR A 223 -7.17 -7.47 23.38
CA TYR A 223 -8.12 -6.88 22.45
C TYR A 223 -7.41 -5.84 21.61
N HIS A 224 -7.52 -5.98 20.28
CA HIS A 224 -6.94 -5.08 19.31
C HIS A 224 -8.02 -4.49 18.40
N LEU A 225 -8.06 -3.17 18.29
CA LEU A 225 -8.94 -2.42 17.39
C LEU A 225 -8.10 -1.59 16.43
N ILE A 226 -8.35 -1.76 15.15
CA ILE A 226 -7.83 -0.91 14.07
C ILE A 226 -9.00 -0.24 13.38
N ALA A 227 -8.93 1.07 13.19
CA ALA A 227 -9.89 1.84 12.38
C ALA A 227 -9.15 2.69 11.37
N SER A 228 -9.67 2.79 10.13
CA SER A 228 -9.04 3.54 9.04
C SER A 228 -10.07 4.33 8.26
N PHE A 229 -9.76 5.61 8.05
CA PHE A 229 -10.59 6.58 7.35
C PHE A 229 -9.75 7.32 6.32
N ILE A 230 -10.15 7.30 5.05
CA ILE A 230 -9.49 8.03 3.98
C ILE A 230 -10.51 8.72 3.09
N ARG A 231 -10.17 9.91 2.62
CA ARG A 231 -10.88 10.65 1.58
C ARG A 231 -9.88 11.18 0.58
N ALA A 232 -10.25 11.12 -0.70
CA ALA A 232 -9.44 11.69 -1.76
C ALA A 232 -10.34 12.35 -2.81
N ASN A 233 -9.94 13.55 -3.21
CA ASN A 233 -10.65 14.36 -4.19
C ASN A 233 -9.66 14.86 -5.24
N GLU A 234 -10.12 14.96 -6.46
CA GLU A 234 -9.48 15.77 -7.49
C GLU A 234 -9.57 17.26 -7.10
N GLN A 235 -8.46 17.98 -7.14
CA GLN A 235 -8.44 19.39 -6.67
C GLN A 235 -9.14 20.35 -7.63
N THR A 236 -9.12 20.07 -8.93
CA THR A 236 -9.67 20.95 -9.95
C THR A 236 -11.20 20.94 -9.96
N THR A 237 -11.80 19.76 -9.87
CA THR A 237 -13.26 19.58 -9.98
C THR A 237 -13.93 19.39 -8.62
N GLY A 238 -13.16 18.98 -7.59
CA GLY A 238 -13.69 18.56 -6.29
C GLY A 238 -14.29 17.15 -6.30
N ASN A 239 -14.32 16.47 -7.44
CA ASN A 239 -14.89 15.12 -7.58
C ASN A 239 -14.09 14.10 -6.76
N TYR A 240 -14.77 13.02 -6.37
CA TYR A 240 -14.12 11.91 -5.69
C TYR A 240 -13.27 11.10 -6.67
N LEU A 241 -12.08 10.73 -6.22
CA LEU A 241 -11.21 9.81 -6.97
C LEU A 241 -11.75 8.37 -6.89
N PRO A 242 -11.61 7.58 -7.97
CA PRO A 242 -12.02 6.18 -7.98
C PRO A 242 -11.11 5.32 -7.08
N TYR A 243 -11.60 4.15 -6.70
CA TYR A 243 -10.87 3.11 -5.94
C TYR A 243 -10.31 3.55 -4.58
N ILE A 244 -10.87 4.61 -3.99
CA ILE A 244 -10.50 5.03 -2.63
C ILE A 244 -11.19 4.09 -1.62
N PRO A 245 -10.45 3.47 -0.69
CA PRO A 245 -11.03 2.55 0.27
C PRO A 245 -12.15 3.16 1.12
N SER A 246 -13.15 2.36 1.43
CA SER A 246 -14.18 2.71 2.42
C SER A 246 -13.61 2.75 3.83
N SER A 247 -14.27 3.47 4.72
CA SER A 247 -13.98 3.40 6.16
C SER A 247 -14.11 1.96 6.65
N ARG A 248 -13.14 1.51 7.45
CA ARG A 248 -13.07 0.13 7.93
C ARG A 248 -12.66 0.06 9.39
N PHE A 249 -13.16 -0.99 10.05
CA PHE A 249 -12.87 -1.33 11.43
C PHE A 249 -12.52 -2.81 11.51
N SER A 250 -11.48 -3.13 12.25
CA SER A 250 -11.07 -4.51 12.52
C SER A 250 -10.93 -4.68 14.03
N HIS A 251 -11.56 -5.70 14.56
CA HIS A 251 -11.49 -6.10 15.94
C HIS A 251 -10.87 -7.49 16.03
N ASP A 252 -9.92 -7.68 16.91
CA ASP A 252 -9.36 -8.97 17.25
C ASP A 252 -9.40 -9.15 18.76
N LEU A 253 -10.05 -10.20 19.23
CA LEU A 253 -10.09 -10.58 20.64
C LEU A 253 -9.38 -11.91 20.77
N SER A 254 -8.27 -11.94 21.49
CA SER A 254 -7.45 -13.11 21.72
C SER A 254 -7.43 -13.50 23.19
N TRP A 255 -7.52 -14.79 23.42
CA TRP A 255 -7.29 -15.39 24.74
C TRP A 255 -6.09 -16.32 24.69
N LEU A 256 -5.16 -16.14 25.63
CA LEU A 256 -3.93 -16.92 25.77
C LEU A 256 -3.98 -17.72 27.07
N HIS A 257 -3.77 -19.02 26.97
CA HIS A 257 -3.57 -19.91 28.10
C HIS A 257 -2.20 -20.57 28.03
N GLU A 258 -1.40 -20.41 29.08
CA GLU A 258 -0.11 -21.08 29.23
C GLU A 258 -0.23 -22.17 30.30
N THR A 259 0.17 -23.39 29.93
CA THR A 259 0.16 -24.54 30.84
C THR A 259 1.42 -24.59 31.68
N LYS A 260 1.42 -25.37 32.76
CA LYS A 260 2.62 -25.61 33.59
C LYS A 260 3.79 -26.22 32.81
N SER A 261 3.53 -26.91 31.70
CA SER A 261 4.53 -27.45 30.79
C SER A 261 5.03 -26.48 29.75
N HIS A 262 4.73 -25.18 29.89
CA HIS A 262 5.07 -24.09 28.95
C HIS A 262 4.45 -24.27 27.55
N SER A 263 3.43 -25.10 27.42
CA SER A 263 2.63 -25.12 26.18
C SER A 263 1.66 -23.93 26.18
N LYS A 264 1.44 -23.34 25.00
CA LYS A 264 0.62 -22.14 24.85
C LYS A 264 -0.54 -22.43 23.91
N LEU A 265 -1.76 -22.19 24.38
CA LEU A 265 -2.96 -22.19 23.57
C LEU A 265 -3.42 -20.74 23.40
N ARG A 266 -3.56 -20.31 22.13
CA ARG A 266 -4.17 -19.01 21.79
C ARG A 266 -5.43 -19.26 20.98
N LEU A 267 -6.53 -18.63 21.39
CA LEU A 267 -7.79 -18.58 20.65
C LEU A 267 -8.07 -17.12 20.29
N SER A 268 -8.46 -16.86 19.04
CA SER A 268 -8.74 -15.50 18.57
C SER A 268 -10.04 -15.47 17.77
N ILE A 269 -10.84 -14.43 17.99
CA ILE A 269 -12.01 -14.09 17.18
C ILE A 269 -11.72 -12.75 16.50
N ARG A 270 -11.87 -12.72 15.20
CA ARG A 270 -11.67 -11.52 14.37
C ARG A 270 -12.97 -11.08 13.73
N HIS A 271 -13.25 -9.80 13.81
CA HIS A 271 -14.38 -9.19 13.15
C HIS A 271 -13.89 -8.01 12.32
N ARG A 272 -14.30 -7.95 11.05
CA ARG A 272 -14.04 -6.82 10.15
C ARG A 272 -15.36 -6.24 9.68
N PHE A 273 -15.51 -4.93 9.83
CA PHE A 273 -16.58 -4.15 9.24
C PHE A 273 -16.01 -3.22 8.18
N VAL A 274 -16.59 -3.22 6.99
CA VAL A 274 -16.27 -2.30 5.90
C VAL A 274 -17.55 -1.55 5.52
N ALA A 275 -17.51 -0.23 5.63
CA ALA A 275 -18.64 0.62 5.30
C ALA A 275 -18.87 0.67 3.78
N LYS A 276 -20.10 0.95 3.35
CA LYS A 276 -20.37 1.27 1.96
C LYS A 276 -19.58 2.51 1.54
N GLN A 277 -18.92 2.47 0.39
CA GLN A 277 -18.31 3.68 -0.19
C GLN A 277 -19.39 4.59 -0.77
N THR A 278 -19.62 5.72 -0.11
CA THR A 278 -20.58 6.73 -0.54
C THR A 278 -19.93 7.89 -1.28
N ARG A 279 -18.59 7.96 -1.24
CA ARG A 279 -17.79 9.00 -1.87
C ARG A 279 -17.16 8.45 -3.15
N PHE A 280 -17.95 8.43 -4.21
CA PHE A 280 -17.53 8.01 -5.54
C PHE A 280 -18.25 8.84 -6.60
N ASP A 281 -17.67 8.93 -7.77
CA ASP A 281 -18.29 9.50 -8.96
C ASP A 281 -18.71 8.36 -9.90
N SER A 282 -20.00 8.24 -10.18
CA SER A 282 -20.54 7.21 -11.07
C SER A 282 -20.08 7.35 -12.52
N ASN A 283 -19.51 8.50 -12.91
CA ASN A 283 -18.94 8.70 -14.23
C ASN A 283 -17.53 8.14 -14.38
N THR A 284 -16.84 7.91 -13.25
CA THR A 284 -15.48 7.34 -13.20
C THR A 284 -15.46 5.85 -12.81
N ASP A 285 -16.59 5.16 -12.98
CA ASP A 285 -16.73 3.74 -12.67
C ASP A 285 -17.46 3.01 -13.81
N LEU A 286 -17.21 1.71 -13.99
CA LEU A 286 -17.92 0.88 -14.97
C LEU A 286 -19.39 0.69 -14.59
N ILE A 287 -19.70 0.69 -13.30
CA ILE A 287 -21.05 0.51 -12.76
C ILE A 287 -21.45 1.72 -11.89
N PRO A 288 -22.71 2.18 -11.95
CA PRO A 288 -23.13 3.42 -11.30
C PRO A 288 -23.42 3.28 -9.80
N TYR A 289 -22.89 2.24 -9.15
CA TYR A 289 -23.10 2.00 -7.73
C TYR A 289 -21.88 1.30 -7.09
N THR A 290 -21.75 1.46 -5.78
CA THR A 290 -20.71 0.82 -4.98
C THR A 290 -21.25 -0.41 -4.24
N PRO A 291 -20.40 -1.37 -3.91
CA PRO A 291 -20.79 -2.51 -3.08
C PRO A 291 -21.42 -2.08 -1.75
N PRO A 292 -22.37 -2.84 -1.19
CA PRO A 292 -22.92 -2.59 0.13
C PRO A 292 -21.88 -2.75 1.24
N ALA A 293 -22.16 -2.21 2.42
CA ALA A 293 -21.38 -2.49 3.61
C ALA A 293 -21.44 -3.99 3.97
N TYR A 294 -20.37 -4.49 4.57
CA TYR A 294 -20.32 -5.89 4.97
C TYR A 294 -19.54 -6.12 6.25
N HIS A 295 -19.81 -7.27 6.88
CA HIS A 295 -19.12 -7.78 8.06
C HIS A 295 -18.50 -9.14 7.72
N LEU A 296 -17.28 -9.35 8.14
CA LEU A 296 -16.58 -10.63 8.04
C LEU A 296 -16.19 -11.08 9.45
N LEU A 297 -16.44 -12.35 9.74
CA LEU A 297 -16.05 -12.97 10.99
C LEU A 297 -15.00 -14.04 10.73
N GLY A 298 -13.95 -14.07 11.52
CA GLY A 298 -12.88 -15.06 11.47
C GLY A 298 -12.60 -15.63 12.85
N PHE A 299 -12.00 -16.83 12.85
CA PHE A 299 -11.54 -17.51 14.04
C PHE A 299 -10.13 -18.03 13.81
N ALA A 300 -9.29 -18.03 14.86
CA ALA A 300 -8.01 -18.70 14.82
C ALA A 300 -7.73 -19.41 16.15
N ALA A 301 -7.12 -20.58 16.07
CA ALA A 301 -6.60 -21.30 17.20
C ALA A 301 -5.15 -21.69 16.92
N SER A 302 -4.25 -21.47 17.86
CA SER A 302 -2.88 -21.97 17.79
C SER A 302 -2.46 -22.64 19.08
N PHE A 303 -1.78 -23.77 18.94
CA PHE A 303 -1.21 -24.52 20.04
C PHE A 303 0.29 -24.69 19.82
N GLU A 304 1.09 -24.12 20.71
CA GLU A 304 2.55 -24.28 20.73
C GLU A 304 2.95 -25.18 21.90
N CYS A 305 3.76 -26.17 21.65
CA CYS A 305 4.32 -27.03 22.68
C CYS A 305 5.84 -27.12 22.55
N PRO A 306 6.57 -27.04 23.69
CA PRO A 306 8.00 -27.34 23.70
C PRO A 306 8.22 -28.85 23.45
N VAL A 307 9.24 -29.15 22.67
CA VAL A 307 9.68 -30.51 22.39
C VAL A 307 11.09 -30.69 23.01
N LYS A 308 11.57 -31.90 23.10
CA LYS A 308 12.93 -32.18 23.61
C LYS A 308 14.00 -31.37 22.84
N TYR A 309 15.10 -31.07 23.51
CA TYR A 309 16.27 -30.35 22.96
C TYR A 309 16.02 -28.87 22.57
N GLY A 310 14.98 -28.23 23.17
CA GLY A 310 14.69 -26.81 22.89
C GLY A 310 13.87 -26.54 21.64
N TYR A 311 13.49 -27.58 20.94
CA TYR A 311 12.60 -27.47 19.77
C TYR A 311 11.20 -27.08 20.16
N LYS A 312 10.48 -26.46 19.25
CA LYS A 312 9.07 -26.10 19.42
C LYS A 312 8.24 -26.60 18.24
N LEU A 313 7.07 -27.10 18.54
CA LEU A 313 6.07 -27.48 17.56
C LEU A 313 4.82 -26.61 17.76
N GLN A 314 4.37 -25.98 16.67
CA GLN A 314 3.18 -25.14 16.67
C GLN A 314 2.19 -25.65 15.62
N PHE A 315 0.96 -25.87 16.06
CA PHE A 315 -0.19 -26.14 15.21
C PHE A 315 -1.06 -24.90 15.16
N MET A 316 -1.46 -24.48 13.99
CA MET A 316 -2.38 -23.38 13.81
C MET A 316 -3.49 -23.74 12.84
N ILE A 317 -4.72 -23.42 13.20
CA ILE A 317 -5.88 -23.41 12.33
C ILE A 317 -6.45 -21.99 12.31
N ALA A 318 -6.73 -21.48 11.13
CA ALA A 318 -7.37 -20.18 10.96
C ALA A 318 -8.48 -20.31 9.93
N ALA A 319 -9.62 -19.72 10.22
CA ALA A 319 -10.76 -19.64 9.31
C ALA A 319 -11.18 -18.18 9.16
N ASP A 320 -11.22 -17.71 7.92
CA ASP A 320 -11.67 -16.38 7.57
C ASP A 320 -13.05 -16.44 6.90
N ASN A 321 -13.85 -15.39 7.06
CA ASN A 321 -15.23 -15.33 6.54
C ASN A 321 -16.05 -16.60 6.88
N ILE A 322 -16.05 -17.00 8.16
CA ILE A 322 -16.67 -18.26 8.63
C ILE A 322 -18.18 -18.35 8.37
N LEU A 323 -18.83 -17.21 8.16
CA LEU A 323 -20.25 -17.13 7.82
C LEU A 323 -20.50 -17.22 6.31
N ASN A 324 -19.47 -17.43 5.51
CA ASN A 324 -19.49 -17.48 4.05
C ASN A 324 -20.26 -16.30 3.44
N LYS A 325 -20.03 -15.10 3.97
CA LYS A 325 -20.68 -13.88 3.49
C LYS A 325 -20.20 -13.56 2.07
N GLU A 326 -21.10 -13.45 1.14
CA GLU A 326 -20.82 -12.89 -0.19
C GLU A 326 -20.59 -11.39 -0.08
N TYR A 327 -19.47 -10.90 -0.57
CA TYR A 327 -19.12 -9.50 -0.56
C TYR A 327 -18.22 -9.12 -1.75
N LYS A 328 -18.11 -7.84 -2.00
CA LYS A 328 -17.18 -7.25 -2.99
C LYS A 328 -16.45 -6.10 -2.34
N GLU A 329 -15.11 -6.13 -2.38
CA GLU A 329 -14.29 -4.99 -1.94
C GLU A 329 -14.34 -3.90 -3.01
N TYR A 330 -14.65 -2.66 -2.65
CA TYR A 330 -14.76 -1.55 -3.61
C TYR A 330 -13.47 -1.32 -4.40
N THR A 331 -12.31 -1.52 -3.79
CA THR A 331 -10.99 -1.36 -4.41
C THR A 331 -10.54 -2.54 -5.27
N ASN A 332 -11.26 -3.67 -5.22
CA ASN A 332 -10.96 -4.83 -6.04
C ASN A 332 -11.57 -4.65 -7.45
N ARG A 333 -10.73 -4.63 -8.47
CA ARG A 333 -11.20 -4.50 -9.86
C ARG A 333 -11.96 -5.72 -10.35
N SER A 334 -11.67 -6.90 -9.81
CA SER A 334 -12.45 -8.11 -10.13
C SER A 334 -13.90 -8.05 -9.63
N ARG A 335 -14.28 -7.06 -8.81
CA ARG A 335 -15.66 -6.86 -8.32
C ARG A 335 -16.71 -6.71 -9.42
N TYR A 336 -16.29 -6.33 -10.61
CA TYR A 336 -17.20 -6.24 -11.77
C TYR A 336 -17.69 -7.62 -12.23
N TYR A 337 -16.91 -8.66 -11.99
CA TYR A 337 -17.13 -10.00 -12.51
C TYR A 337 -17.38 -11.05 -11.42
N ALA A 338 -16.79 -10.89 -10.24
CA ALA A 338 -16.78 -11.90 -9.18
C ALA A 338 -16.95 -11.28 -7.79
N HIS A 339 -17.40 -12.07 -6.85
CA HIS A 339 -17.28 -11.79 -5.41
C HIS A 339 -15.86 -12.04 -4.94
N ASP A 340 -15.50 -11.42 -3.84
CA ASP A 340 -14.27 -11.74 -3.12
C ASP A 340 -14.37 -13.12 -2.45
N MET A 341 -13.27 -13.58 -1.88
CA MET A 341 -13.14 -14.93 -1.33
C MET A 341 -14.20 -15.22 -0.28
N GLY A 342 -14.89 -16.36 -0.42
CA GLY A 342 -15.80 -16.91 0.57
C GLY A 342 -15.07 -17.42 1.82
N SER A 343 -15.60 -18.44 2.48
CA SER A 343 -14.94 -19.06 3.62
C SER A 343 -13.61 -19.69 3.21
N ASP A 344 -12.55 -19.38 3.96
CA ASP A 344 -11.21 -19.93 3.80
C ASP A 344 -10.75 -20.55 5.11
N VAL A 345 -10.19 -21.79 5.04
CA VAL A 345 -9.64 -22.48 6.20
C VAL A 345 -8.21 -22.89 5.90
N ARG A 346 -7.30 -22.48 6.78
CA ARG A 346 -5.86 -22.75 6.67
C ARG A 346 -5.38 -23.51 7.89
N CYS A 347 -4.62 -24.59 7.65
CA CYS A 347 -3.93 -25.33 8.68
C CYS A 347 -2.42 -25.20 8.45
N VAL A 348 -1.68 -24.85 9.49
CA VAL A 348 -0.22 -24.66 9.43
C VAL A 348 0.42 -25.44 10.56
N VAL A 349 1.50 -26.14 10.25
CA VAL A 349 2.37 -26.78 11.24
C VAL A 349 3.75 -26.18 11.12
N ASN A 350 4.25 -25.54 12.16
CA ASN A 350 5.57 -24.99 12.25
C ASN A 350 6.44 -25.80 13.20
N TRP A 351 7.60 -26.20 12.73
CA TRP A 351 8.62 -26.82 13.57
C TRP A 351 9.84 -25.91 13.62
N SER A 352 10.15 -25.41 14.82
CA SER A 352 11.33 -24.57 15.07
C SER A 352 12.38 -25.39 15.81
N PHE A 353 13.63 -25.32 15.32
CA PHE A 353 14.79 -26.03 15.84
C PHE A 353 15.96 -25.07 16.03
#